data_39496f34c5e141b9f8f6422f79b8723f
#
_entry.id   39496f34c5e141b9f8f6422f79b8723f
#
_cell.length_a   1.000
_cell.length_b   1.000
_cell.length_c   1.000
_cell.angle_alpha   90.00
_cell.angle_beta   90.00
_cell.angle_gamma   90.00
#
_symmetry.space_group_name_H-M   'P 1'
#
loop_
_entity.id
_entity.type
_entity.pdbx_description
1 polymer ?
#
loop_
_entity_poly.entity_id
_entity_poly.type
_entity_poly.pdbx_seq_one_letter_code
_entity_poly.pdbx_strand_id
1 'polypeptide(L)'
;RKLKVGDKMAGRHGNKGIVAKIVRDEDMPFLEDGTPVDIVLNPLGVPSRMNLGQIYETILAWAGEKLDLKFSTPIFDGASIEQIDDYVSKAGLPKFGSTYLYDGGTGQRFDQPATVGIIYMMKLGHMVDDKMHARSIGPYSLITQQPLGGKAQFGGQRFGEMEVWALEAFGAANILQEILTIKSDDVIGRAKTYEAIVKGDNLPTPGIPESFNVLLHELRGLGLKITLD
;
A
#
# COMPACT_ATOMS: atom_id res chain seq x y z
N ARG A 1 -18.16 -3.17 2.51
CA ARG A 1 -17.44 -3.76 1.35
C ARG A 1 -16.66 -4.98 1.80
N LYS A 2 -16.62 -6.04 0.97
CA LYS A 2 -15.75 -7.20 1.20
C LYS A 2 -14.28 -6.79 1.16
N LEU A 3 -13.45 -7.54 1.89
CA LEU A 3 -12.01 -7.34 1.92
C LEU A 3 -11.40 -7.68 0.55
N LYS A 4 -10.48 -6.83 0.08
CA LYS A 4 -9.75 -7.03 -1.18
C LYS A 4 -8.24 -6.97 -0.95
N VAL A 5 -7.49 -7.53 -1.88
CA VAL A 5 -6.03 -7.34 -1.94
C VAL A 5 -5.72 -5.85 -2.07
N GLY A 6 -4.81 -5.35 -1.25
CA GLY A 6 -4.47 -3.93 -1.16
C GLY A 6 -5.23 -3.14 -0.08
N ASP A 7 -6.26 -3.71 0.54
CA ASP A 7 -6.94 -3.08 1.68
C ASP A 7 -6.06 -3.12 2.93
N LYS A 8 -6.19 -2.08 3.76
CA LYS A 8 -5.40 -1.95 4.98
C LYS A 8 -6.15 -2.50 6.19
N MET A 9 -5.46 -3.34 6.94
CA MET A 9 -5.93 -3.89 8.20
C MET A 9 -4.99 -3.54 9.35
N ALA A 10 -5.50 -3.51 10.55
CA ALA A 10 -4.71 -3.29 11.75
C ALA A 10 -5.33 -4.00 12.96
N GLY A 11 -4.49 -4.39 13.89
CA GLY A 11 -4.90 -4.79 15.24
C GLY A 11 -4.99 -3.59 16.18
N ARG A 12 -5.00 -3.86 17.49
CA ARG A 12 -5.08 -2.85 18.56
C ARG A 12 -3.71 -2.43 19.12
N HIS A 13 -2.61 -2.96 18.59
CA HIS A 13 -1.25 -2.81 19.13
C HIS A 13 -0.31 -2.04 18.18
N GLY A 14 -0.84 -1.20 17.30
CA GLY A 14 -0.03 -0.51 16.29
C GLY A 14 0.47 -1.42 15.15
N ASN A 15 0.03 -2.65 15.10
CA ASN A 15 0.30 -3.63 14.06
C ASN A 15 -0.61 -3.35 12.86
N LYS A 16 -0.06 -2.76 11.85
CA LYS A 16 -0.74 -2.43 10.59
C LYS A 16 -0.15 -3.22 9.44
N GLY A 17 -1.00 -3.62 8.51
CA GLY A 17 -0.58 -4.32 7.31
C GLY A 17 -1.54 -4.12 6.16
N ILE A 18 -1.13 -4.58 5.00
CA ILE A 18 -1.92 -4.55 3.77
C ILE A 18 -2.16 -5.98 3.33
N VAL A 19 -3.37 -6.29 2.90
CA VAL A 19 -3.72 -7.61 2.37
C VAL A 19 -2.95 -7.85 1.09
N ALA A 20 -2.04 -8.81 1.12
CA ALA A 20 -1.19 -9.17 -0.01
C ALA A 20 -1.84 -10.22 -0.91
N LYS A 21 -2.54 -11.18 -0.32
CA LYS A 21 -3.16 -12.31 -1.03
C LYS A 21 -4.42 -12.75 -0.30
N ILE A 22 -5.43 -13.17 -1.05
CA ILE A 22 -6.62 -13.86 -0.55
C ILE A 22 -6.60 -15.25 -1.14
N VAL A 23 -6.73 -16.25 -0.29
CA VAL A 23 -6.62 -17.66 -0.63
C VAL A 23 -7.93 -18.35 -0.22
N ARG A 24 -8.25 -19.49 -0.80
CA ARG A 24 -9.38 -20.31 -0.36
C ARG A 24 -9.06 -20.96 0.98
N ASP A 25 -10.09 -21.27 1.75
CA ASP A 25 -9.93 -21.89 3.07
C ASP A 25 -9.20 -23.24 2.98
N GLU A 26 -9.39 -23.98 1.89
CA GLU A 26 -8.74 -25.26 1.61
C GLU A 26 -7.22 -25.14 1.42
N ASP A 27 -6.75 -24.00 0.89
CA ASP A 27 -5.34 -23.72 0.63
C ASP A 27 -4.65 -23.00 1.80
N MET A 28 -5.41 -22.66 2.86
CA MET A 28 -4.85 -22.03 4.05
C MET A 28 -4.16 -23.04 4.94
N PRO A 29 -3.11 -22.64 5.68
CA PRO A 29 -2.53 -23.48 6.70
C PRO A 29 -3.59 -23.90 7.73
N PHE A 30 -3.49 -25.11 8.24
CA PHE A 30 -4.46 -25.65 9.19
C PHE A 30 -3.78 -26.34 10.38
N LEU A 31 -4.50 -26.40 11.48
CA LEU A 31 -4.10 -27.09 12.69
C LEU A 31 -4.23 -28.61 12.53
N GLU A 32 -3.67 -29.37 13.48
CA GLU A 32 -3.75 -30.85 13.51
C GLU A 32 -5.19 -31.36 13.58
N ASP A 33 -6.11 -30.58 14.13
CA ASP A 33 -7.54 -30.88 14.19
C ASP A 33 -8.30 -30.57 12.86
N GLY A 34 -7.58 -30.10 11.85
CA GLY A 34 -8.14 -29.72 10.54
C GLY A 34 -8.73 -28.31 10.49
N THR A 35 -8.66 -27.52 11.55
CA THR A 35 -9.16 -26.13 11.55
C THR A 35 -8.22 -25.24 10.77
N PRO A 36 -8.68 -24.57 9.66
CA PRO A 36 -7.86 -23.63 8.92
C PRO A 36 -7.66 -22.33 9.69
N VAL A 37 -6.54 -21.65 9.46
CA VAL A 37 -6.33 -20.30 9.98
C VAL A 37 -6.98 -19.28 9.05
N ASP A 38 -7.58 -18.24 9.61
CA ASP A 38 -8.25 -17.19 8.84
C ASP A 38 -7.29 -16.16 8.27
N ILE A 39 -6.15 -15.93 8.94
CA ILE A 39 -5.15 -14.94 8.55
C ILE A 39 -3.74 -15.40 8.88
N VAL A 40 -2.80 -15.10 7.99
CA VAL A 40 -1.37 -15.29 8.22
C VAL A 40 -0.72 -13.91 8.25
N LEU A 41 -0.01 -13.62 9.33
CA LEU A 41 0.67 -12.35 9.56
C LEU A 41 2.18 -12.51 9.42
N ASN A 42 2.84 -11.51 8.85
CA ASN A 42 4.30 -11.50 8.74
C ASN A 42 4.94 -11.25 10.11
N PRO A 43 5.74 -12.18 10.64
CA PRO A 43 6.37 -12.04 11.95
C PRO A 43 7.44 -10.94 12.00
N LEU A 44 8.01 -10.53 10.86
CA LEU A 44 9.04 -9.46 10.81
C LEU A 44 8.54 -8.10 11.31
N GLY A 45 7.22 -7.90 11.35
CA GLY A 45 6.60 -6.70 11.89
C GLY A 45 6.62 -6.58 13.42
N VAL A 46 7.01 -7.63 14.15
CA VAL A 46 6.95 -7.69 15.62
C VAL A 46 8.28 -7.32 16.27
N PRO A 47 9.44 -7.93 15.95
CA PRO A 47 10.68 -7.75 16.72
C PRO A 47 11.18 -6.31 16.74
N SER A 48 11.23 -5.65 15.59
CA SER A 48 11.72 -4.27 15.46
C SER A 48 10.83 -3.24 16.13
N ARG A 49 9.54 -3.53 16.29
CA ARG A 49 8.55 -2.60 16.85
C ARG A 49 8.23 -2.88 18.31
N MET A 50 8.68 -4.01 18.85
CA MET A 50 8.54 -4.41 20.26
C MET A 50 7.10 -4.34 20.80
N ASN A 51 6.08 -4.45 19.95
CA ASN A 51 4.67 -4.46 20.35
C ASN A 51 4.22 -5.88 20.74
N LEU A 52 4.79 -6.39 21.82
CA LEU A 52 4.57 -7.77 22.31
C LEU A 52 3.13 -8.03 22.76
N GLY A 53 2.38 -6.97 23.08
CA GLY A 53 0.98 -7.09 23.47
C GLY A 53 0.11 -7.82 22.45
N GLN A 54 0.41 -7.75 21.16
CA GLN A 54 -0.30 -8.53 20.15
C GLN A 54 -0.11 -10.03 20.29
N ILE A 55 1.07 -10.49 20.73
CA ILE A 55 1.35 -11.91 20.97
C ILE A 55 0.58 -12.37 22.22
N TYR A 56 0.63 -11.61 23.30
CA TYR A 56 -0.11 -11.91 24.53
C TYR A 56 -1.61 -11.94 24.30
N GLU A 57 -2.15 -10.99 23.54
CA GLU A 57 -3.56 -11.01 23.13
C GLU A 57 -3.91 -12.29 22.37
N THR A 58 -3.10 -12.66 21.39
CA THR A 58 -3.35 -13.81 20.53
C THR A 58 -3.40 -15.12 21.34
N ILE A 59 -2.46 -15.28 22.26
CA ILE A 59 -2.37 -16.50 23.09
C ILE A 59 -3.49 -16.56 24.12
N LEU A 60 -3.73 -15.46 24.83
CA LEU A 60 -4.75 -15.39 25.88
C LEU A 60 -6.17 -15.52 25.29
N ALA A 61 -6.41 -14.94 24.12
CA ALA A 61 -7.68 -15.06 23.43
C ALA A 61 -7.96 -16.51 22.98
N TRP A 62 -6.94 -17.25 22.54
CA TRP A 62 -7.08 -18.67 22.22
C TRP A 62 -7.42 -19.52 23.47
N ALA A 63 -6.75 -19.22 24.59
CA ALA A 63 -7.11 -19.85 25.88
C ALA A 63 -8.55 -19.51 26.28
N GLY A 64 -8.97 -18.28 26.08
CA GLY A 64 -10.33 -17.83 26.34
C GLY A 64 -11.40 -18.55 25.54
N GLU A 65 -11.14 -18.78 24.25
CA GLU A 65 -12.05 -19.56 23.39
C GLU A 65 -12.21 -21.01 23.89
N LYS A 66 -11.10 -21.66 24.24
CA LYS A 66 -11.13 -23.03 24.75
C LYS A 66 -11.84 -23.16 26.11
N LEU A 67 -11.79 -22.12 26.95
CA LEU A 67 -12.39 -22.09 28.29
C LEU A 67 -13.78 -21.42 28.32
N ASP A 68 -14.27 -20.92 27.16
CA ASP A 68 -15.49 -20.12 27.03
C ASP A 68 -15.47 -18.87 27.95
N LEU A 69 -14.31 -18.18 27.96
CA LEU A 69 -14.07 -16.98 28.76
C LEU A 69 -13.77 -15.78 27.86
N LYS A 70 -14.26 -14.60 28.26
CA LYS A 70 -13.89 -13.32 27.63
C LYS A 70 -13.00 -12.52 28.56
N PHE A 71 -11.84 -12.15 28.08
CA PHE A 71 -10.89 -11.32 28.83
C PHE A 71 -11.05 -9.84 28.49
N SER A 72 -11.06 -9.02 29.51
CA SER A 72 -11.04 -7.57 29.41
C SER A 72 -9.98 -7.03 30.36
N THR A 73 -9.01 -6.31 29.85
CA THR A 73 -7.93 -5.73 30.64
C THR A 73 -7.86 -4.21 30.49
N PRO A 74 -7.70 -3.44 31.58
CA PRO A 74 -7.41 -2.02 31.51
C PRO A 74 -6.05 -1.75 30.84
N ILE A 75 -5.87 -0.54 30.27
CA ILE A 75 -4.65 -0.19 29.53
C ILE A 75 -3.40 -0.28 30.40
N PHE A 76 -3.48 0.17 31.67
CA PHE A 76 -2.34 0.23 32.60
C PHE A 76 -2.31 -0.87 33.65
N ASP A 77 -3.29 -1.76 33.64
CA ASP A 77 -3.38 -2.91 34.55
C ASP A 77 -3.72 -4.17 33.73
N GLY A 78 -2.77 -4.53 32.85
CA GLY A 78 -2.87 -5.69 31.96
C GLY A 78 -2.60 -7.00 32.67
N ALA A 79 -2.84 -8.13 31.97
CA ALA A 79 -2.50 -9.45 32.46
C ALA A 79 -0.99 -9.63 32.57
N SER A 80 -0.52 -10.20 33.68
CA SER A 80 0.87 -10.61 33.82
C SER A 80 1.17 -11.86 33.01
N ILE A 81 2.45 -12.10 32.70
CA ILE A 81 2.88 -13.31 31.96
C ILE A 81 2.50 -14.58 32.72
N GLU A 82 2.60 -14.56 34.06
CA GLU A 82 2.22 -15.66 34.92
C GLU A 82 0.74 -16.02 34.83
N GLN A 83 -0.13 -14.97 34.81
CA GLN A 83 -1.56 -15.17 34.62
C GLN A 83 -1.90 -15.73 33.24
N ILE A 84 -1.19 -15.30 32.20
CA ILE A 84 -1.38 -15.83 30.84
C ILE A 84 -0.97 -17.30 30.80
N ASP A 85 0.19 -17.68 31.34
CA ASP A 85 0.67 -19.03 31.39
C ASP A 85 -0.28 -19.97 32.18
N ASP A 86 -0.88 -19.45 33.25
CA ASP A 86 -1.91 -20.16 34.03
C ASP A 86 -3.15 -20.49 33.19
N TYR A 87 -3.68 -19.50 32.45
CA TYR A 87 -4.86 -19.75 31.62
C TYR A 87 -4.54 -20.64 30.42
N VAL A 88 -3.37 -20.49 29.80
CA VAL A 88 -2.89 -21.37 28.72
C VAL A 88 -2.78 -22.82 29.21
N SER A 89 -2.23 -23.02 30.40
CA SER A 89 -2.11 -24.37 31.02
C SER A 89 -3.47 -24.96 31.35
N LYS A 90 -4.41 -24.16 31.90
CA LYS A 90 -5.79 -24.61 32.17
C LYS A 90 -6.54 -24.99 30.89
N ALA A 91 -6.28 -24.29 29.78
CA ALA A 91 -6.86 -24.58 28.49
C ALA A 91 -6.23 -25.81 27.78
N GLY A 92 -5.14 -26.36 28.32
CA GLY A 92 -4.41 -27.46 27.71
C GLY A 92 -3.68 -27.11 26.43
N LEU A 93 -3.36 -25.80 26.24
CA LEU A 93 -2.69 -25.32 25.07
C LEU A 93 -1.17 -25.37 25.20
N PRO A 94 -0.43 -25.46 24.09
CA PRO A 94 1.02 -25.44 24.11
C PRO A 94 1.54 -24.06 24.59
N LYS A 95 2.67 -24.07 25.27
CA LYS A 95 3.31 -22.88 25.79
C LYS A 95 3.56 -21.88 24.68
N PHE A 96 3.25 -20.59 24.92
CA PHE A 96 3.32 -19.50 23.95
C PHE A 96 2.49 -19.69 22.66
N GLY A 97 1.47 -20.57 22.67
CA GLY A 97 0.66 -20.85 21.49
C GLY A 97 1.44 -21.47 20.33
N SER A 98 2.63 -22.04 20.61
CA SER A 98 3.50 -22.60 19.59
C SER A 98 3.03 -23.99 19.18
N THR A 99 2.51 -24.11 17.97
CA THR A 99 1.98 -25.37 17.43
C THR A 99 2.45 -25.61 16.00
N TYR A 100 2.40 -26.87 15.57
CA TYR A 100 2.72 -27.22 14.20
C TYR A 100 1.49 -27.01 13.31
N LEU A 101 1.70 -26.38 12.19
CA LEU A 101 0.69 -26.20 11.14
C LEU A 101 1.00 -27.12 9.97
N TYR A 102 -0.01 -27.39 9.17
CA TYR A 102 0.08 -28.12 7.91
C TYR A 102 -0.25 -27.15 6.77
N ASP A 103 0.49 -27.27 5.68
CA ASP A 103 0.26 -26.45 4.48
C ASP A 103 -0.99 -26.94 3.74
N GLY A 104 -1.95 -26.05 3.50
CA GLY A 104 -3.21 -26.41 2.83
C GLY A 104 -3.02 -26.91 1.39
N GLY A 105 -1.98 -26.41 0.69
CA GLY A 105 -1.72 -26.81 -0.69
C GLY A 105 -1.06 -28.18 -0.84
N THR A 106 -0.14 -28.55 0.06
CA THR A 106 0.66 -29.77 -0.03
C THR A 106 0.29 -30.83 1.02
N GLY A 107 -0.39 -30.44 2.10
CA GLY A 107 -0.69 -31.27 3.25
C GLY A 107 0.53 -31.60 4.11
N GLN A 108 1.69 -31.03 3.83
CA GLN A 108 2.92 -31.27 4.58
C GLN A 108 2.96 -30.43 5.86
N ARG A 109 3.48 -31.01 6.94
CA ARG A 109 3.71 -30.30 8.19
C ARG A 109 4.84 -29.29 8.01
N PHE A 110 4.69 -28.10 8.62
CA PHE A 110 5.76 -27.12 8.68
C PHE A 110 6.96 -27.64 9.45
N ASP A 111 8.16 -27.28 9.03
CA ASP A 111 9.40 -27.70 9.67
C ASP A 111 9.54 -27.14 11.08
N GLN A 112 8.98 -25.97 11.32
CA GLN A 112 9.03 -25.29 12.61
C GLN A 112 7.64 -24.95 13.11
N PRO A 113 7.42 -24.96 14.43
CA PRO A 113 6.15 -24.55 15.01
C PRO A 113 5.94 -23.05 14.83
N ALA A 114 4.69 -22.66 14.63
CA ALA A 114 4.28 -21.26 14.53
C ALA A 114 3.38 -20.88 15.71
N THR A 115 3.38 -19.62 16.09
CA THR A 115 2.45 -19.08 17.08
C THR A 115 1.08 -18.94 16.45
N VAL A 116 0.07 -19.62 17.02
CA VAL A 116 -1.32 -19.58 16.58
C VAL A 116 -2.18 -19.08 17.72
N GLY A 117 -3.28 -18.45 17.41
CA GLY A 117 -4.27 -17.99 18.38
C GLY A 117 -5.29 -17.06 17.75
N ILE A 118 -6.00 -16.32 18.56
CA ILE A 118 -7.05 -15.40 18.12
C ILE A 118 -6.64 -13.97 18.40
N ILE A 119 -6.77 -13.12 17.40
CA ILE A 119 -6.45 -11.70 17.48
C ILE A 119 -7.61 -10.85 16.95
N TYR A 120 -7.83 -9.70 17.55
CA TYR A 120 -8.83 -8.75 17.10
C TYR A 120 -8.24 -7.90 15.97
N MET A 121 -8.83 -8.01 14.76
CA MET A 121 -8.38 -7.30 13.58
C MET A 121 -9.49 -6.37 13.05
N MET A 122 -9.09 -5.20 12.61
CA MET A 122 -9.97 -4.17 12.07
C MET A 122 -9.60 -3.85 10.62
N LYS A 123 -10.61 -3.74 9.75
CA LYS A 123 -10.44 -3.15 8.42
C LYS A 123 -10.45 -1.63 8.55
N LEU A 124 -9.42 -0.98 8.04
CA LEU A 124 -9.31 0.48 8.06
C LEU A 124 -9.99 1.11 6.84
N GLY A 125 -10.36 2.39 6.93
CA GLY A 125 -10.96 3.16 5.84
C GLY A 125 -10.02 3.45 4.65
N HIS A 126 -8.79 2.95 4.70
CA HIS A 126 -7.80 3.05 3.63
C HIS A 126 -7.93 1.87 2.67
N MET A 127 -8.93 1.88 1.81
CA MET A 127 -9.22 0.82 0.84
C MET A 127 -8.55 1.11 -0.50
N VAL A 128 -8.11 0.06 -1.19
CA VAL A 128 -7.43 0.16 -2.49
C VAL A 128 -8.30 0.84 -3.56
N ASP A 129 -9.58 0.53 -3.60
CA ASP A 129 -10.52 1.10 -4.58
C ASP A 129 -10.60 2.63 -4.49
N ASP A 130 -10.45 3.19 -3.29
CA ASP A 130 -10.49 4.63 -3.05
C ASP A 130 -9.17 5.33 -3.42
N LYS A 131 -8.06 4.58 -3.52
CA LYS A 131 -6.72 5.10 -3.80
C LYS A 131 -6.24 4.83 -5.22
N MET A 132 -6.76 3.78 -5.86
CA MET A 132 -6.40 3.47 -7.23
C MET A 132 -6.83 4.61 -8.16
N HIS A 133 -5.89 5.09 -8.96
CA HIS A 133 -6.13 6.17 -9.90
C HIS A 133 -5.27 6.01 -11.15
N ALA A 134 -5.88 6.28 -12.30
CA ALA A 134 -5.20 6.33 -13.59
C ALA A 134 -5.78 7.48 -14.43
N ARG A 135 -4.96 8.01 -15.33
CA ARG A 135 -5.37 9.09 -16.23
C ARG A 135 -4.77 8.88 -17.60
N SER A 136 -5.56 9.08 -18.63
CA SER A 136 -5.10 9.27 -20.00
C SER A 136 -5.23 10.73 -20.41
N ILE A 137 -6.46 11.23 -20.52
CA ILE A 137 -6.80 12.62 -20.81
C ILE A 137 -7.66 13.12 -19.64
N GLY A 138 -7.54 14.39 -19.31
CA GLY A 138 -8.33 15.02 -18.25
C GLY A 138 -8.18 16.53 -18.21
N PRO A 139 -8.67 17.19 -17.15
CA PRO A 139 -8.62 18.64 -17.04
C PRO A 139 -7.20 19.17 -16.84
N TYR A 140 -6.96 20.37 -17.36
CA TYR A 140 -5.69 21.09 -17.28
C TYR A 140 -5.87 22.46 -16.61
N SER A 141 -4.81 22.98 -16.02
CA SER A 141 -4.78 24.36 -15.53
C SER A 141 -4.93 25.34 -16.68
N LEU A 142 -5.65 26.45 -16.45
CA LEU A 142 -5.86 27.47 -17.47
C LEU A 142 -4.58 28.25 -17.81
N ILE A 143 -3.72 28.51 -16.83
CA ILE A 143 -2.54 29.36 -17.01
C ILE A 143 -1.36 28.53 -17.51
N THR A 144 -0.96 27.52 -16.76
CA THR A 144 0.24 26.71 -17.05
C THR A 144 -0.01 25.58 -18.03
N GLN A 145 -1.27 25.28 -18.35
CA GLN A 145 -1.67 24.14 -19.20
C GLN A 145 -1.17 22.78 -18.72
N GLN A 146 -0.77 22.69 -17.45
CA GLN A 146 -0.37 21.44 -16.81
C GLN A 146 -1.57 20.63 -16.34
N PRO A 147 -1.48 19.29 -16.28
CA PRO A 147 -2.52 18.47 -15.70
C PRO A 147 -2.81 18.88 -14.25
N LEU A 148 -4.08 18.92 -13.87
CA LEU A 148 -4.47 19.14 -12.48
C LEU A 148 -3.97 18.00 -11.60
N GLY A 149 -3.81 18.23 -10.30
CA GLY A 149 -3.44 17.21 -9.32
C GLY A 149 -4.65 16.59 -8.62
N GLY A 150 -4.46 15.38 -8.06
CA GLY A 150 -5.44 14.73 -7.20
C GLY A 150 -6.46 13.85 -7.94
N LYS A 151 -6.87 12.77 -7.27
CA LYS A 151 -7.83 11.79 -7.81
C LYS A 151 -9.21 12.39 -8.04
N ALA A 152 -9.68 13.27 -7.14
CA ALA A 152 -11.01 13.88 -7.23
C ALA A 152 -11.19 14.73 -8.50
N GLN A 153 -10.12 15.32 -9.01
CA GLN A 153 -10.10 16.15 -10.19
C GLN A 153 -9.67 15.38 -11.46
N PHE A 154 -9.59 14.06 -11.37
CA PHE A 154 -9.04 13.23 -12.43
C PHE A 154 -7.66 13.73 -12.88
N GLY A 155 -6.82 14.06 -11.91
CA GLY A 155 -5.53 14.69 -12.11
C GLY A 155 -4.42 13.70 -12.47
N GLY A 156 -3.26 14.25 -12.88
CA GLY A 156 -2.06 13.49 -13.16
C GLY A 156 -1.19 13.29 -11.92
N GLN A 157 -0.16 12.46 -12.06
CA GLN A 157 0.88 12.28 -11.05
C GLN A 157 1.89 13.42 -11.13
N ARG A 158 2.39 13.86 -9.98
CA ARG A 158 3.46 14.84 -9.92
C ARG A 158 4.80 14.17 -10.23
N PHE A 159 5.49 14.67 -11.23
CA PHE A 159 6.87 14.34 -11.52
C PHE A 159 7.76 15.42 -10.91
N GLY A 160 8.31 15.18 -9.74
CA GLY A 160 9.05 16.17 -8.97
C GLY A 160 10.51 16.31 -9.42
N GLU A 161 11.23 17.22 -8.77
CA GLU A 161 12.63 17.51 -9.08
C GLU A 161 13.54 16.28 -8.88
N MET A 162 13.30 15.50 -7.82
CA MET A 162 14.09 14.29 -7.55
C MET A 162 13.90 13.22 -8.62
N GLU A 163 12.69 13.07 -9.17
CA GLU A 163 12.38 12.14 -10.25
C GLU A 163 13.08 12.59 -11.56
N VAL A 164 13.18 13.90 -11.78
CA VAL A 164 13.96 14.47 -12.90
C VAL A 164 15.44 14.10 -12.75
N TRP A 165 16.02 14.25 -11.58
CA TRP A 165 17.42 13.86 -11.32
C TRP A 165 17.67 12.36 -11.58
N ALA A 166 16.70 11.52 -11.26
CA ALA A 166 16.82 10.09 -11.56
C ALA A 166 16.91 9.80 -13.07
N LEU A 167 16.11 10.49 -13.88
CA LEU A 167 16.19 10.36 -15.34
C LEU A 167 17.48 10.93 -15.91
N GLU A 168 17.97 12.04 -15.36
CA GLU A 168 19.27 12.62 -15.73
C GLU A 168 20.41 11.65 -15.43
N ALA A 169 20.38 11.00 -14.25
CA ALA A 169 21.37 10.01 -13.86
C ALA A 169 21.44 8.80 -14.81
N PHE A 170 20.29 8.39 -15.37
CA PHE A 170 20.22 7.34 -16.38
C PHE A 170 20.53 7.82 -17.82
N GLY A 171 20.72 9.12 -18.02
CA GLY A 171 20.94 9.69 -19.35
C GLY A 171 19.71 9.59 -20.28
N ALA A 172 18.49 9.47 -19.73
CA ALA A 172 17.26 9.29 -20.48
C ALA A 172 16.66 10.64 -20.93
N ALA A 173 17.40 11.43 -21.71
CA ALA A 173 17.01 12.76 -22.13
C ALA A 173 15.71 12.81 -22.96
N ASN A 174 15.50 11.88 -23.86
CA ASN A 174 14.30 11.83 -24.69
C ASN A 174 13.03 11.54 -23.87
N ILE A 175 13.12 10.66 -22.87
CA ILE A 175 12.02 10.36 -21.95
C ILE A 175 11.70 11.58 -21.09
N LEU A 176 12.72 12.28 -20.59
CA LEU A 176 12.55 13.51 -19.82
C LEU A 176 11.85 14.59 -20.65
N GLN A 177 12.29 14.78 -21.90
CA GLN A 177 11.66 15.73 -22.81
C GLN A 177 10.19 15.37 -23.06
N GLU A 178 9.88 14.12 -23.29
CA GLU A 178 8.50 13.64 -23.50
C GLU A 178 7.61 13.90 -22.27
N ILE A 179 8.12 13.62 -21.07
CA ILE A 179 7.38 13.85 -19.81
C ILE A 179 7.10 15.34 -19.61
N LEU A 180 8.06 16.20 -19.90
CA LEU A 180 7.94 17.65 -19.71
C LEU A 180 7.08 18.36 -20.76
N THR A 181 6.92 17.78 -21.95
CA THR A 181 6.24 18.42 -23.09
C THR A 181 4.92 17.74 -23.45
N ILE A 182 4.94 16.73 -24.28
CA ILE A 182 3.75 16.08 -24.86
C ILE A 182 2.87 15.37 -23.83
N LYS A 183 3.43 14.95 -22.71
CA LYS A 183 2.70 14.36 -21.57
C LYS A 183 2.25 15.39 -20.53
N SER A 184 2.65 16.66 -20.66
CA SER A 184 2.36 17.72 -19.70
C SER A 184 1.68 18.93 -20.34
N ASP A 185 2.43 19.94 -20.72
CA ASP A 185 1.94 21.27 -21.04
C ASP A 185 2.13 21.75 -22.49
N ASP A 186 2.63 20.93 -23.39
CA ASP A 186 2.61 21.20 -24.84
C ASP A 186 1.21 20.95 -25.41
N VAL A 187 0.41 22.01 -25.54
CA VAL A 187 -1.01 21.92 -25.97
C VAL A 187 -1.15 21.30 -27.36
N ILE A 188 -0.31 21.75 -28.31
CA ILE A 188 -0.37 21.28 -29.70
C ILE A 188 0.20 19.85 -29.79
N GLY A 189 1.31 19.59 -29.09
CA GLY A 189 1.96 18.30 -29.07
C GLY A 189 1.05 17.19 -28.47
N ARG A 190 0.27 17.51 -27.42
CA ARG A 190 -0.70 16.56 -26.84
C ARG A 190 -1.73 16.08 -27.86
N ALA A 191 -2.33 17.03 -28.61
CA ALA A 191 -3.36 16.71 -29.59
C ALA A 191 -2.80 15.84 -30.74
N LYS A 192 -1.64 16.22 -31.27
CA LYS A 192 -0.95 15.46 -32.33
C LYS A 192 -0.51 14.09 -31.86
N THR A 193 -0.02 13.98 -30.64
CA THR A 193 0.41 12.69 -30.05
C THR A 193 -0.78 11.75 -29.91
N TYR A 194 -1.93 12.24 -29.42
CA TYR A 194 -3.13 11.42 -29.32
C TYR A 194 -3.61 10.95 -30.71
N GLU A 195 -3.60 11.83 -31.69
CA GLU A 195 -3.93 11.49 -33.08
C GLU A 195 -2.97 10.42 -33.66
N ALA A 196 -1.67 10.58 -33.44
CA ALA A 196 -0.67 9.61 -33.90
C ALA A 196 -0.86 8.23 -33.24
N ILE A 197 -1.16 8.17 -31.94
CA ILE A 197 -1.44 6.90 -31.23
C ILE A 197 -2.68 6.22 -31.84
N VAL A 198 -3.75 6.96 -32.08
CA VAL A 198 -5.01 6.40 -32.65
C VAL A 198 -4.78 5.90 -34.09
N LYS A 199 -3.95 6.59 -34.88
CA LYS A 199 -3.64 6.20 -36.27
C LYS A 199 -2.56 5.12 -36.39
N GLY A 200 -1.76 4.92 -35.33
CA GLY A 200 -0.59 4.05 -35.34
C GLY A 200 0.64 4.66 -36.00
N ASP A 201 0.69 5.99 -36.11
CA ASP A 201 1.79 6.74 -36.69
C ASP A 201 2.91 6.98 -35.65
N ASN A 202 4.07 7.43 -36.12
CA ASN A 202 5.16 7.85 -35.25
C ASN A 202 4.78 9.09 -34.44
N LEU A 203 5.29 9.16 -33.22
CA LEU A 203 5.06 10.33 -32.35
C LEU A 203 5.68 11.59 -32.95
N PRO A 204 5.01 12.76 -32.85
CA PRO A 204 5.54 14.02 -33.33
C PRO A 204 6.74 14.48 -32.49
N THR A 205 7.56 15.34 -33.05
CA THR A 205 8.62 16.02 -32.31
C THR A 205 7.99 16.94 -31.25
N PRO A 206 8.49 16.90 -30.00
CA PRO A 206 7.99 17.76 -28.93
C PRO A 206 8.18 19.25 -29.23
N GLY A 207 7.22 20.06 -28.81
CA GLY A 207 7.27 21.52 -28.90
C GLY A 207 7.86 22.16 -27.63
N ILE A 208 7.55 23.45 -27.45
CA ILE A 208 7.95 24.22 -26.26
C ILE A 208 6.85 24.10 -25.19
N PRO A 209 7.20 23.82 -23.92
CA PRO A 209 6.25 23.82 -22.82
C PRO A 209 5.58 25.18 -22.62
N GLU A 210 4.25 25.21 -22.40
CA GLU A 210 3.53 26.46 -22.16
C GLU A 210 3.98 27.16 -20.86
N SER A 211 4.38 26.40 -19.84
CA SER A 211 4.97 26.96 -18.62
C SER A 211 6.24 27.77 -18.88
N PHE A 212 7.00 27.45 -19.93
CA PHE A 212 8.14 28.25 -20.36
C PHE A 212 7.69 29.59 -20.95
N ASN A 213 6.62 29.61 -21.75
CA ASN A 213 6.03 30.84 -22.24
C ASN A 213 5.53 31.76 -21.11
N VAL A 214 4.91 31.18 -20.09
CA VAL A 214 4.50 31.91 -18.88
C VAL A 214 5.72 32.57 -18.21
N LEU A 215 6.82 31.81 -18.03
CA LEU A 215 8.07 32.35 -17.49
C LEU A 215 8.61 33.52 -18.29
N LEU A 216 8.60 33.42 -19.63
CA LEU A 216 9.03 34.52 -20.51
C LEU A 216 8.15 35.78 -20.34
N HIS A 217 6.84 35.62 -20.20
CA HIS A 217 5.94 36.74 -19.96
C HIS A 217 6.16 37.38 -18.58
N GLU A 218 6.41 36.58 -17.55
CA GLU A 218 6.74 37.08 -16.21
C GLU A 218 8.06 37.89 -16.23
N LEU A 219 9.10 37.36 -16.88
CA LEU A 219 10.39 38.06 -17.02
C LEU A 219 10.25 39.38 -17.81
N ARG A 220 9.44 39.37 -18.88
CA ARG A 220 9.12 40.60 -19.61
C ARG A 220 8.34 41.60 -18.74
N GLY A 221 7.44 41.13 -17.88
CA GLY A 221 6.75 41.97 -16.90
C GLY A 221 7.70 42.64 -15.90
N LEU A 222 8.83 42.02 -15.60
CA LEU A 222 9.92 42.61 -14.80
C LEU A 222 10.82 43.55 -15.58
N GLY A 223 10.51 43.83 -16.87
CA GLY A 223 11.27 44.74 -17.71
C GLY A 223 12.46 44.12 -18.44
N LEU A 224 12.62 42.81 -18.41
CA LEU A 224 13.71 42.10 -19.10
C LEU A 224 13.30 41.79 -20.54
N LYS A 225 14.16 42.09 -21.50
CA LYS A 225 13.98 41.72 -22.91
C LYS A 225 14.61 40.36 -23.16
N ILE A 226 13.77 39.36 -23.45
CA ILE A 226 14.22 38.00 -23.79
C ILE A 226 13.78 37.69 -25.21
N THR A 227 14.73 37.28 -26.04
CA THR A 227 14.55 36.79 -27.41
C THR A 227 14.96 35.34 -27.46
N LEU A 228 14.20 34.52 -28.18
CA LEU A 228 14.57 33.13 -28.50
C LEU A 228 15.09 33.15 -29.95
N ASP A 229 16.27 32.64 -30.16
CA ASP A 229 16.92 32.47 -31.48
C ASP A 229 16.61 31.06 -32.05
#